data_191f40de354d0461f0c9aaeaab24dd42
#
_entry.id   191f40de354d0461f0c9aaeaab24dd42
#
_cell.length_a   1.000
_cell.length_b   1.000
_cell.length_c   1.000
_cell.angle_alpha   90.00
_cell.angle_beta   90.00
_cell.angle_gamma   90.00
#
_symmetry.space_group_name_H-M   'P 1'
#
loop_
_entity.id
_entity.type
_entity.pdbx_description
1 polymer ?
#
loop_
_entity_poly.entity_id
_entity_poly.type
_entity_poly.pdbx_seq_one_letter_code
_entity_poly.pdbx_strand_id
1 'polypeptide(L)'
;NNCIFYTMVKVSLLIASVIIVAVMIPIHSSLGSSRTLDLIVYPDGSTHISTQIDVDPLANNYELELFGSTIDNLVVVDENEFLLDVDILDDSALITTFGSSIIFVDYDIHDLVSKQGRVWTFSLNSPSDFTLLLPKNSAIVGMTNLPIDMQLINEQNLLTLSSGETEIDYLFSTNNIFTPLEQTDTTLNFDYFLYLLIGGIVIIIIIIVLITKTKRKSVKSISETKIIDPIQKNEIIDT
;
A
#
# COMPACT_ATOMS: atom_id res chain seq x y z
N ASN A 1 -36.25 57.55 3.10
CA ASN A 1 -35.09 56.83 3.63
C ASN A 1 -35.44 55.68 4.58
N ASN A 2 -36.62 55.61 5.18
CA ASN A 2 -37.01 54.56 6.10
C ASN A 2 -37.36 53.22 5.48
N CYS A 3 -37.77 53.19 4.19
CA CYS A 3 -38.19 51.96 3.52
C CYS A 3 -36.99 51.05 3.12
N ILE A 4 -35.84 51.63 2.77
CA ILE A 4 -34.61 50.89 2.38
C ILE A 4 -33.97 50.29 3.63
N PHE A 5 -34.04 50.97 4.75
CA PHE A 5 -33.48 50.44 6.04
C PHE A 5 -34.27 49.21 6.52
N TYR A 6 -35.61 49.22 6.36
CA TYR A 6 -36.46 48.10 6.76
C TYR A 6 -36.27 46.83 5.92
N THR A 7 -35.96 47.00 4.65
CA THR A 7 -35.66 45.87 3.73
C THR A 7 -34.27 45.28 4.03
N MET A 8 -33.27 46.10 4.29
CA MET A 8 -31.92 45.59 4.64
C MET A 8 -31.91 44.81 5.95
N VAL A 9 -32.64 45.27 6.98
CA VAL A 9 -32.72 44.57 8.29
C VAL A 9 -33.44 43.22 8.11
N LYS A 10 -34.51 43.11 7.32
CA LYS A 10 -35.20 41.85 7.07
C LYS A 10 -34.35 40.84 6.30
N VAL A 11 -33.56 41.29 5.30
CA VAL A 11 -32.64 40.44 4.56
C VAL A 11 -31.53 39.92 5.42
N SER A 12 -30.94 40.77 6.27
CA SER A 12 -29.91 40.36 7.22
C SER A 12 -30.40 39.33 8.26
N LEU A 13 -31.63 39.47 8.72
CA LEU A 13 -32.26 38.56 9.68
C LEU A 13 -32.59 37.21 9.03
N LEU A 14 -32.98 37.19 7.73
CA LEU A 14 -33.21 36.00 6.93
C LEU A 14 -31.90 35.22 6.69
N ILE A 15 -30.82 35.92 6.34
CA ILE A 15 -29.50 35.32 6.15
C ILE A 15 -28.98 34.70 7.47
N ALA A 16 -29.12 35.42 8.59
CA ALA A 16 -28.74 34.92 9.90
C ALA A 16 -29.52 33.65 10.30
N SER A 17 -30.83 33.57 9.99
CA SER A 17 -31.66 32.42 10.31
C SER A 17 -31.25 31.20 9.47
N VAL A 18 -30.90 31.38 8.18
CA VAL A 18 -30.44 30.28 7.30
C VAL A 18 -29.10 29.73 7.77
N ILE A 19 -28.17 30.59 8.23
CA ILE A 19 -26.88 30.17 8.76
C ILE A 19 -27.07 29.35 10.06
N ILE A 20 -27.97 29.78 10.96
CA ILE A 20 -28.26 29.06 12.20
C ILE A 20 -28.87 27.68 11.90
N VAL A 21 -29.78 27.57 10.94
CA VAL A 21 -30.35 26.28 10.52
C VAL A 21 -29.31 25.37 9.88
N ALA A 22 -28.40 25.92 9.08
CA ALA A 22 -27.31 25.15 8.45
C ALA A 22 -26.30 24.59 9.49
N VAL A 23 -26.06 25.30 10.58
CA VAL A 23 -25.18 24.85 11.69
C VAL A 23 -25.88 23.81 12.58
N MET A 24 -27.20 23.80 12.62
CA MET A 24 -28.00 22.84 13.40
C MET A 24 -28.27 21.50 12.68
N ILE A 25 -27.84 21.38 11.42
CA ILE A 25 -27.89 20.07 10.74
C ILE A 25 -26.80 19.21 11.41
N PRO A 26 -27.15 18.16 12.18
CA PRO A 26 -26.15 17.26 12.70
C PRO A 26 -25.43 16.64 11.49
N ILE A 27 -24.16 16.99 11.30
CA ILE A 27 -23.30 16.25 10.41
C ILE A 27 -23.14 14.89 11.10
N HIS A 28 -23.99 13.95 10.72
CA HIS A 28 -23.72 12.55 11.03
C HIS A 28 -22.47 12.24 10.23
N SER A 29 -21.30 12.42 10.85
CA SER A 29 -20.12 11.70 10.43
C SER A 29 -20.52 10.23 10.57
N SER A 30 -20.88 9.59 9.46
CA SER A 30 -20.76 8.16 9.36
C SER A 30 -19.28 7.89 9.62
N LEU A 31 -18.93 7.60 10.87
CA LEU A 31 -17.69 6.93 11.21
C LEU A 31 -17.84 5.59 10.48
N GLY A 32 -17.28 5.52 9.28
CA GLY A 32 -17.13 4.26 8.58
C GLY A 32 -16.40 3.36 9.54
N SER A 33 -17.09 2.32 10.02
CA SER A 33 -16.50 1.26 10.81
C SER A 33 -15.29 0.76 10.04
N SER A 34 -14.09 0.95 10.60
CA SER A 34 -12.88 0.36 10.03
C SER A 34 -13.04 -1.15 10.17
N ARG A 35 -13.04 -1.85 9.06
CA ARG A 35 -13.18 -3.30 9.01
C ARG A 35 -11.98 -3.89 8.33
N THR A 36 -11.22 -4.72 9.02
CA THR A 36 -10.28 -5.64 8.39
C THR A 36 -10.99 -6.95 8.12
N LEU A 37 -10.77 -7.55 6.98
CA LEU A 37 -11.40 -8.78 6.57
C LEU A 37 -10.37 -9.71 5.96
N ASP A 38 -10.13 -10.83 6.64
CA ASP A 38 -9.16 -11.84 6.25
C ASP A 38 -9.87 -13.17 6.01
N LEU A 39 -9.60 -13.79 4.86
CA LEU A 39 -10.20 -15.06 4.46
C LEU A 39 -9.11 -16.11 4.20
N ILE A 40 -9.33 -17.31 4.69
CA ILE A 40 -8.46 -18.46 4.45
C ILE A 40 -9.29 -19.58 3.83
N VAL A 41 -9.00 -19.91 2.58
CA VAL A 41 -9.65 -21.05 1.91
C VAL A 41 -8.87 -22.33 2.19
N TYR A 42 -9.58 -23.36 2.64
CA TYR A 42 -9.01 -24.68 2.89
C TYR A 42 -9.11 -25.59 1.66
N PRO A 43 -8.33 -26.69 1.62
CA PRO A 43 -8.33 -27.60 0.47
C PRO A 43 -9.67 -28.33 0.22
N ASP A 44 -10.54 -28.41 1.20
CA ASP A 44 -11.89 -28.99 1.10
C ASP A 44 -12.93 -28.02 0.57
N GLY A 45 -12.57 -26.73 0.43
CA GLY A 45 -13.43 -25.64 -0.04
C GLY A 45 -14.09 -24.87 1.10
N SER A 46 -13.93 -25.28 2.36
CA SER A 46 -14.35 -24.44 3.48
C SER A 46 -13.52 -23.16 3.53
N THR A 47 -14.09 -22.09 4.04
CA THR A 47 -13.44 -20.79 4.18
C THR A 47 -13.56 -20.30 5.60
N HIS A 48 -12.43 -20.03 6.24
CA HIS A 48 -12.37 -19.34 7.53
C HIS A 48 -12.36 -17.83 7.31
N ILE A 49 -13.21 -17.13 8.05
CA ILE A 49 -13.31 -15.67 8.01
C ILE A 49 -12.92 -15.12 9.35
N SER A 50 -11.99 -14.18 9.35
CA SER A 50 -11.59 -13.39 10.51
C SER A 50 -11.81 -11.92 10.20
N THR A 51 -12.52 -11.20 11.06
CA THR A 51 -12.77 -9.77 10.86
C THR A 51 -12.66 -9.01 12.17
N GLN A 52 -11.99 -7.85 12.09
CA GLN A 52 -11.93 -6.86 13.16
C GLN A 52 -12.82 -5.67 12.79
N ILE A 53 -13.65 -5.25 13.71
CA ILE A 53 -14.65 -4.19 13.49
C ILE A 53 -14.59 -3.19 14.65
N ASP A 54 -14.46 -1.90 14.30
CA ASP A 54 -14.59 -0.82 15.26
C ASP A 54 -16.10 -0.58 15.51
N VAL A 55 -16.53 -0.62 16.76
CA VAL A 55 -17.91 -0.42 17.16
C VAL A 55 -18.06 0.79 18.08
N ASP A 56 -19.26 1.37 18.11
CA ASP A 56 -19.55 2.47 19.03
C ASP A 56 -19.72 1.89 20.48
N PRO A 57 -18.84 2.24 21.42
CA PRO A 57 -18.96 1.76 22.80
C PRO A 57 -20.22 2.25 23.52
N LEU A 58 -20.95 3.22 22.96
CA LEU A 58 -22.25 3.66 23.49
C LEU A 58 -23.42 2.83 22.95
N ALA A 59 -23.20 2.07 21.89
CA ALA A 59 -24.18 1.12 21.35
C ALA A 59 -24.10 -0.18 22.14
N ASN A 60 -25.26 -0.67 22.63
CA ASN A 60 -25.32 -1.94 23.34
C ASN A 60 -25.20 -3.15 22.41
N ASN A 61 -25.63 -3.00 21.17
CA ASN A 61 -25.65 -4.07 20.17
C ASN A 61 -25.06 -3.58 18.86
N TYR A 62 -24.46 -4.51 18.14
CA TYR A 62 -23.98 -4.33 16.77
C TYR A 62 -24.53 -5.43 15.88
N GLU A 63 -25.10 -5.07 14.74
CA GLU A 63 -25.58 -6.02 13.74
C GLU A 63 -24.53 -6.17 12.65
N LEU A 64 -24.05 -7.40 12.50
CA LEU A 64 -23.03 -7.78 11.50
C LEU A 64 -23.68 -8.60 10.40
N GLU A 65 -23.61 -8.17 9.17
CA GLU A 65 -23.94 -8.99 8.01
C GLU A 65 -22.85 -10.05 7.82
N LEU A 66 -23.24 -11.32 7.84
CA LEU A 66 -22.36 -12.46 7.67
C LEU A 66 -22.28 -12.86 6.20
N PHE A 67 -21.13 -13.40 5.79
CA PHE A 67 -20.98 -13.95 4.46
C PHE A 67 -21.48 -15.39 4.43
N GLY A 68 -22.22 -15.74 3.38
CA GLY A 68 -22.74 -17.09 3.18
C GLY A 68 -23.94 -17.47 4.07
N SER A 69 -24.44 -18.69 3.88
CA SER A 69 -25.64 -19.21 4.55
C SER A 69 -25.35 -20.38 5.47
N THR A 70 -24.21 -21.03 5.34
CA THR A 70 -23.82 -22.20 6.15
C THR A 70 -22.65 -21.81 7.06
N ILE A 71 -23.00 -21.29 8.24
CA ILE A 71 -22.05 -20.74 9.21
C ILE A 71 -21.80 -21.75 10.32
N ASP A 72 -20.54 -22.07 10.56
CA ASP A 72 -20.06 -22.90 11.63
C ASP A 72 -19.04 -22.16 12.50
N ASN A 73 -18.92 -22.61 13.77
CA ASN A 73 -17.87 -22.15 14.69
C ASN A 73 -17.81 -20.63 14.91
N LEU A 74 -18.95 -19.93 14.90
CA LEU A 74 -18.97 -18.48 15.13
C LEU A 74 -18.51 -18.16 16.56
N VAL A 75 -17.44 -17.37 16.63
CA VAL A 75 -16.86 -16.87 17.89
C VAL A 75 -16.71 -15.36 17.77
N VAL A 76 -17.16 -14.63 18.78
CA VAL A 76 -16.98 -13.18 18.87
C VAL A 76 -16.35 -12.82 20.19
N VAL A 77 -15.27 -12.04 20.14
CA VAL A 77 -14.58 -11.54 21.35
C VAL A 77 -14.39 -10.04 21.29
N ASP A 78 -14.25 -9.41 22.44
CA ASP A 78 -13.88 -8.00 22.57
C ASP A 78 -12.35 -7.79 22.51
N GLU A 79 -11.91 -6.54 22.65
CA GLU A 79 -10.49 -6.15 22.70
C GLU A 79 -9.70 -6.73 23.89
N ASN A 80 -10.38 -7.34 24.86
CA ASN A 80 -9.80 -8.00 26.03
C ASN A 80 -9.89 -9.53 25.95
N GLU A 81 -10.26 -10.07 24.78
CA GLU A 81 -10.48 -11.49 24.51
C GLU A 81 -11.64 -12.11 25.32
N PHE A 82 -12.61 -11.30 25.81
CA PHE A 82 -13.81 -11.81 26.42
C PHE A 82 -14.85 -12.19 25.37
N LEU A 83 -15.46 -13.37 25.52
CA LEU A 83 -16.54 -13.81 24.65
C LEU A 83 -17.77 -12.91 24.79
N LEU A 84 -18.32 -12.51 23.66
CA LEU A 84 -19.54 -11.73 23.56
C LEU A 84 -20.74 -12.61 23.20
N ASP A 85 -21.91 -12.22 23.67
CA ASP A 85 -23.15 -12.90 23.32
C ASP A 85 -23.55 -12.55 21.88
N VAL A 86 -23.97 -13.58 21.13
CA VAL A 86 -24.31 -13.48 19.71
C VAL A 86 -25.60 -14.23 19.42
N ASP A 87 -26.57 -13.56 18.82
CA ASP A 87 -27.77 -14.14 18.26
C ASP A 87 -27.70 -14.16 16.74
N ILE A 88 -27.76 -15.32 16.10
CA ILE A 88 -27.72 -15.45 14.64
C ILE A 88 -29.17 -15.27 14.12
N LEU A 89 -29.34 -14.33 13.19
CA LEU A 89 -30.61 -13.95 12.56
C LEU A 89 -30.45 -14.11 11.04
N ASP A 90 -30.86 -15.22 10.49
CA ASP A 90 -30.72 -15.55 9.05
C ASP A 90 -29.28 -15.27 8.53
N ASP A 91 -29.07 -14.15 7.83
CA ASP A 91 -27.79 -13.74 7.20
C ASP A 91 -27.00 -12.75 8.07
N SER A 92 -27.43 -12.44 9.30
CA SER A 92 -26.76 -11.49 10.19
C SER A 92 -26.56 -12.05 11.58
N ALA A 93 -25.62 -11.48 12.31
CA ALA A 93 -25.40 -11.75 13.72
C ALA A 93 -25.61 -10.46 14.53
N LEU A 94 -26.49 -10.55 15.53
CA LEU A 94 -26.69 -9.50 16.52
C LEU A 94 -25.74 -9.74 17.69
N ILE A 95 -24.75 -8.88 17.84
CA ILE A 95 -23.69 -9.00 18.84
C ILE A 95 -23.96 -8.02 19.98
N THR A 96 -23.98 -8.51 21.22
CA THR A 96 -24.04 -7.64 22.39
C THR A 96 -22.65 -7.15 22.76
N THR A 97 -22.37 -5.85 22.60
CA THR A 97 -21.00 -5.27 22.66
C THR A 97 -20.52 -5.02 24.08
N PHE A 98 -21.40 -4.90 25.07
CA PHE A 98 -21.08 -4.58 26.47
C PHE A 98 -20.20 -3.35 26.64
N GLY A 99 -20.22 -2.39 25.68
CA GLY A 99 -19.41 -1.18 25.70
C GLY A 99 -18.02 -1.34 25.12
N SER A 100 -17.74 -2.41 24.41
CA SER A 100 -16.50 -2.62 23.66
C SER A 100 -16.34 -1.58 22.55
N SER A 101 -15.12 -1.25 22.22
CA SER A 101 -14.76 -0.35 21.10
C SER A 101 -14.31 -1.12 19.86
N ILE A 102 -13.84 -2.35 20.05
CA ILE A 102 -13.39 -3.24 18.98
C ILE A 102 -13.95 -4.63 19.25
N ILE A 103 -14.41 -5.29 18.20
CA ILE A 103 -14.83 -6.71 18.25
C ILE A 103 -14.06 -7.49 17.18
N PHE A 104 -13.70 -8.73 17.51
CA PHE A 104 -13.11 -9.70 16.62
C PHE A 104 -14.12 -10.82 16.40
N VAL A 105 -14.36 -11.15 15.14
CA VAL A 105 -15.34 -12.14 14.73
C VAL A 105 -14.66 -13.18 13.86
N ASP A 106 -14.72 -14.43 14.28
CA ASP A 106 -14.16 -15.58 13.57
C ASP A 106 -15.26 -16.61 13.31
N TYR A 107 -15.34 -17.15 12.10
CA TYR A 107 -16.28 -18.22 11.75
C TYR A 107 -15.86 -18.96 10.49
N ASP A 108 -16.43 -20.14 10.28
CA ASP A 108 -16.22 -20.98 9.11
C ASP A 108 -17.47 -21.02 8.25
N ILE A 109 -17.31 -21.05 6.93
CA ILE A 109 -18.40 -21.18 5.96
C ILE A 109 -18.04 -22.14 4.83
N HIS A 110 -19.06 -22.70 4.15
CA HIS A 110 -18.85 -23.75 3.17
C HIS A 110 -19.39 -23.42 1.77
N ASP A 111 -19.93 -22.24 1.56
CA ASP A 111 -20.65 -21.87 0.33
C ASP A 111 -19.98 -20.74 -0.49
N LEU A 112 -18.80 -20.23 -0.07
CA LEU A 112 -18.02 -19.29 -0.89
C LEU A 112 -17.21 -19.96 -2.00
N VAL A 113 -17.00 -21.27 -1.91
CA VAL A 113 -16.20 -22.01 -2.88
C VAL A 113 -17.05 -23.09 -3.54
N SER A 114 -17.13 -23.05 -4.85
CA SER A 114 -17.74 -24.09 -5.68
C SER A 114 -16.70 -24.87 -6.45
N LYS A 115 -17.07 -26.11 -6.89
CA LYS A 115 -16.18 -26.96 -7.65
C LYS A 115 -16.85 -27.50 -8.90
N GLN A 116 -16.23 -27.26 -10.05
CA GLN A 116 -16.66 -27.84 -11.31
C GLN A 116 -15.52 -28.62 -11.98
N GLY A 117 -15.60 -29.93 -11.92
CA GLY A 117 -14.53 -30.80 -12.41
C GLY A 117 -13.24 -30.64 -11.58
N ARG A 118 -12.21 -30.07 -12.18
CA ARG A 118 -10.91 -29.78 -11.51
C ARG A 118 -10.78 -28.34 -11.07
N VAL A 119 -11.65 -27.46 -11.56
CA VAL A 119 -11.62 -26.04 -11.25
C VAL A 119 -12.41 -25.81 -9.96
N TRP A 120 -11.80 -25.05 -9.06
CA TRP A 120 -12.41 -24.51 -7.87
C TRP A 120 -12.61 -23.02 -8.09
N THR A 121 -13.79 -22.51 -7.78
CA THR A 121 -14.17 -21.12 -7.93
C THR A 121 -14.52 -20.52 -6.58
N PHE A 122 -13.71 -19.60 -6.11
CA PHE A 122 -14.04 -18.76 -4.95
C PHE A 122 -14.84 -17.56 -5.45
N SER A 123 -15.94 -17.22 -4.78
CA SER A 123 -16.81 -16.08 -5.12
C SER A 123 -17.22 -15.34 -3.87
N LEU A 124 -17.02 -14.01 -3.85
CA LEU A 124 -17.42 -13.14 -2.74
C LEU A 124 -17.80 -11.76 -3.27
N ASN A 125 -18.85 -11.18 -2.69
CA ASN A 125 -19.13 -9.74 -2.82
C ASN A 125 -18.84 -9.07 -1.48
N SER A 126 -17.68 -8.39 -1.39
CA SER A 126 -17.22 -7.76 -0.16
C SER A 126 -17.54 -6.27 -0.11
N PRO A 127 -18.05 -5.73 1.01
CA PRO A 127 -18.27 -4.30 1.17
C PRO A 127 -16.95 -3.50 1.40
N SER A 128 -15.86 -4.18 1.76
CA SER A 128 -14.55 -3.59 2.04
C SER A 128 -13.45 -4.36 1.34
N ASP A 129 -12.27 -3.77 1.26
CA ASP A 129 -11.06 -4.47 0.84
C ASP A 129 -10.78 -5.64 1.78
N PHE A 130 -10.20 -6.72 1.26
CA PHE A 130 -9.98 -7.94 2.02
C PHE A 130 -8.70 -8.67 1.59
N THR A 131 -8.21 -9.54 2.47
CA THR A 131 -7.14 -10.47 2.12
C THR A 131 -7.70 -11.87 1.93
N LEU A 132 -7.14 -12.60 0.97
CA LEU A 132 -7.53 -13.97 0.66
C LEU A 132 -6.29 -14.86 0.58
N LEU A 133 -6.21 -15.85 1.45
CA LEU A 133 -5.19 -16.87 1.42
C LEU A 133 -5.76 -18.13 0.78
N LEU A 134 -5.25 -18.48 -0.40
CA LEU A 134 -5.64 -19.69 -1.12
C LEU A 134 -4.92 -20.93 -0.57
N PRO A 135 -5.46 -22.14 -0.79
CA PRO A 135 -4.84 -23.38 -0.34
C PRO A 135 -3.44 -23.59 -0.92
N LYS A 136 -2.60 -24.35 -0.20
CA LYS A 136 -1.27 -24.73 -0.71
C LYS A 136 -1.35 -25.46 -2.05
N ASN A 137 -0.34 -25.20 -2.88
CA ASN A 137 -0.23 -25.80 -4.22
C ASN A 137 -1.42 -25.47 -5.14
N SER A 138 -2.15 -24.39 -4.86
CA SER A 138 -3.15 -23.88 -5.79
C SER A 138 -2.50 -22.99 -6.86
N ALA A 139 -2.93 -23.16 -8.10
CA ALA A 139 -2.55 -22.29 -9.22
C ALA A 139 -3.80 -21.52 -9.68
N ILE A 140 -3.73 -20.21 -9.67
CA ILE A 140 -4.80 -19.34 -10.15
C ILE A 140 -4.84 -19.43 -11.68
N VAL A 141 -6.02 -19.67 -12.24
CA VAL A 141 -6.24 -19.83 -13.69
C VAL A 141 -7.20 -18.80 -14.26
N GLY A 142 -7.95 -18.10 -13.39
CA GLY A 142 -8.84 -17.02 -13.77
C GLY A 142 -9.15 -16.12 -12.60
N MET A 143 -9.45 -14.85 -12.85
CA MET A 143 -9.99 -13.91 -11.86
C MET A 143 -10.72 -12.77 -12.57
N THR A 144 -11.79 -12.27 -11.93
CA THR A 144 -12.59 -11.16 -12.46
C THR A 144 -11.88 -9.82 -12.32
N ASN A 145 -11.21 -9.61 -11.19
CA ASN A 145 -10.49 -8.38 -10.88
C ASN A 145 -9.02 -8.66 -10.56
N LEU A 146 -8.13 -7.74 -10.94
CA LEU A 146 -6.73 -7.83 -10.56
C LEU A 146 -6.57 -7.50 -9.08
N PRO A 147 -5.75 -8.26 -8.33
CA PRO A 147 -5.47 -7.95 -6.93
C PRO A 147 -4.67 -6.66 -6.80
N ILE A 148 -4.85 -5.97 -5.68
CA ILE A 148 -4.04 -4.80 -5.29
C ILE A 148 -2.60 -5.25 -5.03
N ASP A 149 -2.46 -6.39 -4.35
CA ASP A 149 -1.17 -7.03 -4.07
C ASP A 149 -1.31 -8.55 -4.15
N MET A 150 -0.22 -9.23 -4.52
CA MET A 150 -0.16 -10.68 -4.59
C MET A 150 1.21 -11.17 -4.12
N GLN A 151 1.19 -12.03 -3.12
CA GLN A 151 2.39 -12.60 -2.52
C GLN A 151 2.31 -14.12 -2.49
N LEU A 152 3.45 -14.78 -2.59
CA LEU A 152 3.56 -16.23 -2.36
C LEU A 152 4.19 -16.46 -0.98
N ILE A 153 3.41 -16.98 -0.04
CA ILE A 153 3.84 -17.22 1.34
C ILE A 153 3.69 -18.72 1.64
N ASN A 154 4.79 -19.41 1.93
CA ASN A 154 4.77 -20.84 2.26
C ASN A 154 4.01 -21.72 1.24
N GLU A 155 4.20 -21.45 -0.05
CA GLU A 155 3.52 -22.15 -1.17
C GLU A 155 2.00 -21.86 -1.26
N GLN A 156 1.54 -20.78 -0.64
CA GLN A 156 0.17 -20.29 -0.69
C GLN A 156 0.13 -18.90 -1.34
N ASN A 157 -0.86 -18.67 -2.18
CA ASN A 157 -1.09 -17.36 -2.76
C ASN A 157 -1.89 -16.51 -1.74
N LEU A 158 -1.28 -15.42 -1.27
CA LEU A 158 -1.94 -14.37 -0.50
C LEU A 158 -2.27 -13.23 -1.45
N LEU A 159 -3.53 -12.87 -1.53
CA LEU A 159 -4.06 -11.82 -2.39
C LEU A 159 -4.66 -10.71 -1.53
N THR A 160 -4.37 -9.46 -1.85
CA THR A 160 -5.13 -8.31 -1.34
C THR A 160 -6.05 -7.83 -2.44
N LEU A 161 -7.34 -7.81 -2.18
CA LEU A 161 -8.40 -7.56 -3.14
C LEU A 161 -9.23 -6.35 -2.73
N SER A 162 -9.70 -5.59 -3.72
CA SER A 162 -10.59 -4.47 -3.47
C SER A 162 -12.01 -4.91 -3.21
N SER A 163 -12.78 -4.06 -2.53
CA SER A 163 -14.22 -4.22 -2.33
C SER A 163 -14.98 -4.45 -3.63
N GLY A 164 -16.11 -5.15 -3.56
CA GLY A 164 -16.99 -5.49 -4.66
C GLY A 164 -17.02 -6.98 -4.97
N GLU A 165 -17.61 -7.33 -6.13
CA GLU A 165 -17.73 -8.70 -6.58
C GLU A 165 -16.39 -9.23 -7.08
N THR A 166 -15.95 -10.34 -6.51
CA THR A 166 -14.69 -11.01 -6.84
C THR A 166 -14.96 -12.50 -7.09
N GLU A 167 -14.42 -13.00 -8.20
CA GLU A 167 -14.43 -14.42 -8.54
C GLU A 167 -13.00 -14.83 -8.90
N ILE A 168 -12.54 -15.94 -8.34
CA ILE A 168 -11.19 -16.48 -8.56
C ILE A 168 -11.28 -17.97 -8.83
N ASP A 169 -10.82 -18.36 -10.01
CA ASP A 169 -10.67 -19.74 -10.42
C ASP A 169 -9.27 -20.25 -10.12
N TYR A 170 -9.21 -21.40 -9.45
CA TYR A 170 -7.93 -22.04 -9.15
C TYR A 170 -7.96 -23.56 -9.31
N LEU A 171 -6.79 -24.14 -9.49
CA LEU A 171 -6.58 -25.59 -9.62
C LEU A 171 -5.57 -26.04 -8.60
N PHE A 172 -5.72 -27.24 -8.05
CA PHE A 172 -4.61 -27.88 -7.34
C PHE A 172 -3.61 -28.46 -8.31
N SER A 173 -2.34 -28.09 -8.16
CA SER A 173 -1.25 -28.69 -8.91
C SER A 173 -1.06 -30.13 -8.46
N THR A 174 -1.22 -31.06 -9.37
CA THR A 174 -1.03 -32.50 -9.11
C THR A 174 0.42 -32.95 -9.17
N ASN A 175 1.32 -32.06 -9.60
CA ASN A 175 2.74 -32.34 -9.69
C ASN A 175 3.54 -31.23 -9.02
N ASN A 176 4.44 -31.60 -8.10
CA ASN A 176 5.46 -30.74 -7.48
C ASN A 176 6.50 -30.22 -8.50
N ILE A 177 6.09 -29.89 -9.72
CA ILE A 177 6.98 -29.34 -10.76
C ILE A 177 6.48 -27.93 -11.13
N PHE A 178 6.30 -27.09 -10.13
CA PHE A 178 6.67 -25.71 -10.30
C PHE A 178 8.06 -25.56 -9.69
N THR A 179 9.11 -25.83 -10.50
CA THR A 179 10.30 -25.02 -10.31
C THR A 179 9.80 -23.59 -10.44
N PRO A 180 9.88 -22.74 -9.40
CA PRO A 180 9.70 -21.33 -9.60
C PRO A 180 10.60 -21.00 -10.79
N LEU A 181 10.07 -20.36 -11.84
CA LEU A 181 10.95 -19.59 -12.71
C LEU A 181 11.76 -18.78 -11.71
N GLU A 182 13.03 -19.15 -11.59
CA GLU A 182 14.01 -18.40 -10.85
C GLU A 182 13.82 -16.97 -11.37
N GLN A 183 13.02 -16.21 -10.63
CA GLN A 183 12.94 -14.80 -10.83
C GLN A 183 14.37 -14.39 -10.55
N THR A 184 15.14 -14.31 -11.63
CA THR A 184 16.45 -13.68 -11.60
C THR A 184 16.12 -12.30 -11.06
N ASP A 185 16.23 -12.16 -9.72
CA ASP A 185 16.34 -10.88 -9.10
C ASP A 185 17.52 -10.21 -9.79
N THR A 186 17.23 -9.55 -10.89
CA THR A 186 18.03 -8.43 -11.36
C THR A 186 17.75 -7.29 -10.39
N THR A 187 17.98 -7.53 -9.10
CA THR A 187 18.42 -6.49 -8.21
C THR A 187 19.73 -6.04 -8.87
N LEU A 188 19.63 -5.06 -9.77
CA LEU A 188 20.75 -4.22 -10.13
C LEU A 188 21.32 -3.82 -8.78
N ASN A 189 22.39 -4.56 -8.37
CA ASN A 189 23.07 -4.30 -7.11
C ASN A 189 23.45 -2.82 -7.14
N PHE A 190 22.63 -2.00 -6.48
CA PHE A 190 22.79 -0.56 -6.36
C PHE A 190 24.21 -0.25 -5.85
N ASP A 191 24.80 -1.18 -5.11
CA ASP A 191 26.19 -1.15 -4.65
C ASP A 191 27.19 -1.15 -5.80
N TYR A 192 27.03 -1.98 -6.83
CA TYR A 192 27.93 -1.99 -7.99
C TYR A 192 27.85 -0.68 -8.78
N PHE A 193 26.65 -0.12 -8.93
CA PHE A 193 26.48 1.17 -9.59
C PHE A 193 27.16 2.32 -8.79
N LEU A 194 27.04 2.26 -7.46
CA LEU A 194 27.69 3.22 -6.57
C LEU A 194 29.22 3.12 -6.65
N TYR A 195 29.81 1.93 -6.65
CA TYR A 195 31.26 1.73 -6.81
C TYR A 195 31.76 2.19 -8.18
N LEU A 196 31.00 1.98 -9.25
CA LEU A 196 31.34 2.43 -10.61
C LEU A 196 31.33 3.96 -10.71
N LEU A 197 30.36 4.61 -10.05
CA LEU A 197 30.27 6.07 -9.99
C LEU A 197 31.39 6.68 -9.18
N ILE A 198 31.74 6.13 -8.01
CA ILE A 198 32.86 6.57 -7.18
C ILE A 198 34.18 6.35 -7.92
N GLY A 199 34.39 5.19 -8.54
CA GLY A 199 35.59 4.90 -9.35
C GLY A 199 35.77 5.86 -10.51
N GLY A 200 34.66 6.20 -11.20
CA GLY A 200 34.70 7.20 -12.28
C GLY A 200 35.13 8.59 -11.81
N ILE A 201 34.62 9.04 -10.67
CA ILE A 201 35.00 10.34 -10.10
C ILE A 201 36.49 10.39 -9.72
N VAL A 202 37.01 9.32 -9.13
CA VAL A 202 38.46 9.23 -8.76
C VAL A 202 39.34 9.31 -9.99
N ILE A 203 38.99 8.60 -11.07
CA ILE A 203 39.75 8.67 -12.34
C ILE A 203 39.77 10.07 -12.92
N ILE A 204 38.64 10.79 -12.92
CA ILE A 204 38.52 12.16 -13.39
C ILE A 204 39.44 13.09 -12.57
N ILE A 205 39.47 12.96 -11.26
CA ILE A 205 40.34 13.75 -10.37
C ILE A 205 41.83 13.50 -10.70
N ILE A 206 42.21 12.24 -10.91
CA ILE A 206 43.59 11.89 -11.26
C ILE A 206 43.99 12.53 -12.58
N ILE A 207 43.13 12.51 -13.60
CA ILE A 207 43.39 13.13 -14.91
C ILE A 207 43.56 14.65 -14.76
N ILE A 208 42.71 15.32 -13.98
CA ILE A 208 42.82 16.75 -13.73
C ILE A 208 44.18 17.12 -13.05
N VAL A 209 44.57 16.32 -12.05
CA VAL A 209 45.86 16.52 -11.34
C VAL A 209 47.04 16.32 -12.28
N LEU A 210 47.01 15.33 -13.18
CA LEU A 210 48.05 15.10 -14.16
C LEU A 210 48.17 16.26 -15.17
N ILE A 211 47.04 16.75 -15.69
CA ILE A 211 47.00 17.89 -16.63
C ILE A 211 47.51 19.17 -15.95
N THR A 212 47.19 19.43 -14.71
CA THR A 212 47.66 20.61 -13.98
C THR A 212 49.17 20.52 -13.66
N LYS A 213 49.69 19.33 -13.34
CA LYS A 213 51.13 19.11 -13.14
C LYS A 213 51.93 19.27 -14.44
N THR A 214 51.43 18.79 -15.57
CA THR A 214 52.12 18.95 -16.88
C THR A 214 52.15 20.42 -17.31
N LYS A 215 51.07 21.17 -17.13
CA LYS A 215 51.05 22.62 -17.42
C LYS A 215 52.03 23.43 -16.54
N ARG A 216 52.18 23.06 -15.25
CA ARG A 216 53.16 23.73 -14.36
C ARG A 216 54.63 23.47 -14.76
N LYS A 217 54.96 22.32 -15.35
CA LYS A 217 56.31 22.05 -15.86
C LYS A 217 56.62 22.85 -17.14
N SER A 218 55.61 23.04 -18.02
CA SER A 218 55.81 23.82 -19.26
C SER A 218 56.02 25.32 -19.00
N VAL A 219 55.44 25.90 -17.96
CA VAL A 219 55.60 27.30 -17.60
C VAL A 219 56.97 27.58 -16.94
N LYS A 220 57.60 26.58 -16.26
CA LYS A 220 58.94 26.74 -15.67
C LYS A 220 60.09 26.69 -16.69
N SER A 221 59.88 26.08 -17.86
CA SER A 221 60.93 25.99 -18.89
C SER A 221 61.02 27.22 -19.78
N ILE A 222 60.08 28.15 -19.76
CA ILE A 222 60.04 29.37 -20.56
C ILE A 222 60.65 30.59 -19.82
N SER A 223 60.81 30.49 -18.48
CA SER A 223 61.35 31.61 -17.69
C SER A 223 62.87 31.61 -17.48
N GLU A 224 63.66 30.63 -18.01
CA GLU A 224 65.07 30.54 -17.84
C GLU A 224 65.85 30.89 -19.08
N THR A 225 65.25 31.37 -20.18
CA THR A 225 65.97 31.70 -21.41
C THR A 225 65.79 33.17 -21.81
N LYS A 226 66.02 34.10 -20.89
CA LYS A 226 66.09 35.52 -21.26
C LYS A 226 66.89 36.33 -20.24
N ILE A 227 68.17 36.07 -20.12
CA ILE A 227 69.19 37.05 -19.66
C ILE A 227 70.48 36.74 -20.43
N ILE A 228 70.68 37.38 -21.55
CA ILE A 228 72.00 37.66 -22.09
C ILE A 228 71.98 39.14 -22.42
N ASP A 229 72.74 39.87 -21.63
CA ASP A 229 73.05 41.28 -21.79
C ASP A 229 73.75 41.59 -23.13
N PRO A 230 73.45 42.73 -23.73
CA PRO A 230 74.34 43.31 -24.78
C PRO A 230 75.32 44.34 -24.14
N ILE A 231 76.50 43.93 -23.88
CA ILE A 231 77.59 44.85 -23.56
C ILE A 231 78.44 45.10 -24.80
N GLN A 232 78.52 46.40 -25.16
CA GLN A 232 79.60 47.17 -25.77
C GLN A 232 80.30 46.72 -27.08
N LYS A 233 80.28 47.60 -27.99
CA LYS A 233 81.54 48.15 -28.47
C LYS A 233 81.37 49.49 -29.23
N ASN A 234 81.78 50.48 -28.53
CA ASN A 234 82.26 51.73 -29.15
C ASN A 234 83.58 51.53 -29.86
N GLU A 235 83.87 52.53 -30.75
CA GLU A 235 85.17 53.04 -31.19
C GLU A 235 85.86 52.23 -32.31
N ILE A 236 86.36 52.82 -33.32
CA ILE A 236 87.23 54.00 -33.58
C ILE A 236 87.35 54.15 -35.12
N ILE A 237 87.11 55.30 -35.74
CA ILE A 237 87.98 56.39 -36.19
C ILE A 237 88.91 56.03 -37.37
N ASP A 238 88.90 56.96 -38.36
CA ASP A 238 89.95 57.46 -39.30
C ASP A 238 90.29 56.54 -40.49
N THR A 239 90.20 57.05 -41.58
CA THR A 239 90.69 58.11 -42.48
C THR A 239 89.94 58.06 -43.78
#